data_d7a35a64ba0d31d66e3831fe7e515d49
#
_entry.id   d7a35a64ba0d31d66e3831fe7e515d49
#
_cell.length_a   1.000
_cell.length_b   1.000
_cell.length_c   1.000
_cell.angle_alpha   90.00
_cell.angle_beta   90.00
_cell.angle_gamma   90.00
#
_symmetry.space_group_name_H-M   'P 1'
#
loop_
_entity.id
_entity.type
_entity.pdbx_description
1 polymer ?
#
loop_
_entity_poly.entity_id
_entity_poly.type
_entity_poly.pdbx_seq_one_letter_code
_entity_poly.pdbx_strand_id
1 'polypeptide(L)'
;MSASNIPTLKLPGGKIVPRLGQGTWRMGESARRRAEEVAALKLGLELGMTLIDTAEMYGDGEAERIVAEAIEGRRDEVFIVSKVLPQNASRAGTIAACERSLKRLNTDRLDLYLLHWRGRYPLKETLAGFQALLRDGLIKAWGVINFDVDDMEELAALPGGDAVATNRCSTISRGGASRPTSSRGPARVAFPSWPIRPSSRAASCATARLPAWPRATGRRRRKWRSPGCSGTRT
;
A
#
# COMPACT_ATOMS: atom_id res chain seq x y z
N MET A 1 -14.55 29.57 3.80
CA MET A 1 -14.49 28.12 3.56
C MET A 1 -14.30 27.44 4.91
N SER A 2 -15.24 26.62 5.33
CA SER A 2 -15.18 25.95 6.65
C SER A 2 -13.99 25.00 6.67
N ALA A 3 -13.12 25.10 7.69
CA ALA A 3 -12.02 24.16 7.88
C ALA A 3 -12.60 22.75 7.91
N SER A 4 -12.04 21.87 7.09
CA SER A 4 -12.49 20.47 7.05
C SER A 4 -12.34 19.85 8.44
N ASN A 5 -13.43 19.33 8.98
CA ASN A 5 -13.45 18.71 10.31
C ASN A 5 -12.91 17.25 10.28
N ILE A 6 -11.99 16.95 9.34
CA ILE A 6 -11.38 15.63 9.20
C ILE A 6 -10.29 15.49 10.28
N PRO A 7 -10.39 14.52 11.21
CA PRO A 7 -9.37 14.30 12.20
C PRO A 7 -8.02 13.97 11.55
N THR A 8 -6.94 14.43 12.15
CA THR A 8 -5.59 14.18 11.66
C THR A 8 -4.85 13.11 12.47
N LEU A 9 -3.78 12.59 11.91
CA LEU A 9 -2.84 11.66 12.51
C LEU A 9 -1.42 12.17 12.29
N LYS A 10 -0.57 12.07 13.31
CA LYS A 10 0.86 12.34 13.18
C LYS A 10 1.59 11.05 12.84
N LEU A 11 2.27 11.01 11.70
CA LEU A 11 3.13 9.89 11.31
C LEU A 11 4.46 9.91 12.07
N PRO A 12 5.17 8.76 12.17
CA PRO A 12 6.57 8.75 12.53
C PRO A 12 7.34 9.73 11.61
N GLY A 13 8.23 10.55 12.18
CA GLY A 13 8.84 11.66 11.43
C GLY A 13 8.07 12.98 11.48
N GLY A 14 6.92 13.02 12.17
CA GLY A 14 6.24 14.27 12.57
C GLY A 14 5.24 14.84 11.56
N LYS A 15 5.13 14.29 10.36
CA LYS A 15 4.17 14.78 9.35
C LYS A 15 2.73 14.51 9.78
N ILE A 16 1.88 15.53 9.69
CA ILE A 16 0.45 15.43 9.99
C ILE A 16 -0.31 15.09 8.71
N VAL A 17 -1.18 14.09 8.78
CA VAL A 17 -1.99 13.64 7.64
C VAL A 17 -3.46 13.47 8.06
N PRO A 18 -4.43 13.70 7.15
CA PRO A 18 -5.83 13.43 7.46
C PRO A 18 -6.04 11.93 7.67
N ARG A 19 -6.91 11.57 8.60
CA ARG A 19 -7.28 10.17 8.87
C ARG A 19 -8.19 9.57 7.81
N LEU A 20 -8.83 10.41 7.01
CA LEU A 20 -9.64 10.03 5.86
C LEU A 20 -8.94 10.46 4.59
N GLY A 21 -8.77 9.53 3.66
CA GLY A 21 -8.13 9.75 2.36
C GLY A 21 -8.92 9.13 1.23
N GLN A 22 -8.46 9.35 0.02
CA GLN A 22 -9.05 8.87 -1.22
C GLN A 22 -8.20 7.74 -1.79
N GLY A 23 -8.82 6.61 -2.11
CA GLY A 23 -8.15 5.48 -2.78
C GLY A 23 -8.50 5.43 -4.26
N THR A 24 -7.52 5.14 -5.10
CA THR A 24 -7.68 5.12 -6.57
C THR A 24 -7.72 3.72 -7.17
N TRP A 25 -7.96 2.70 -6.34
CA TRP A 25 -8.14 1.33 -6.83
C TRP A 25 -9.29 1.25 -7.83
N ARG A 26 -9.05 0.69 -9.02
CA ARG A 26 -9.93 0.63 -10.18
C ARG A 26 -10.20 1.95 -10.90
N MET A 27 -9.50 3.01 -10.58
CA MET A 27 -9.46 4.20 -11.44
C MET A 27 -8.51 3.97 -12.61
N GLY A 28 -8.80 4.60 -13.74
CA GLY A 28 -7.99 4.49 -14.97
C GLY A 28 -8.23 3.21 -15.80
N GLU A 29 -9.17 2.33 -15.43
CA GLU A 29 -9.52 1.15 -16.20
C GLU A 29 -10.38 1.48 -17.45
N SER A 30 -10.96 2.67 -17.50
CA SER A 30 -11.83 3.12 -18.60
C SER A 30 -11.63 4.58 -18.93
N ALA A 31 -11.22 4.86 -20.15
CA ALA A 31 -11.06 6.24 -20.65
C ALA A 31 -12.37 7.06 -20.57
N ARG A 32 -13.54 6.40 -20.69
CA ARG A 32 -14.85 7.08 -20.59
C ARG A 32 -15.13 7.64 -19.19
N ARG A 33 -14.55 7.04 -18.15
CA ARG A 33 -14.76 7.46 -16.75
C ARG A 33 -13.71 8.46 -16.26
N ARG A 34 -12.69 8.74 -17.05
CA ARG A 34 -11.55 9.56 -16.63
C ARG A 34 -11.98 10.92 -16.06
N ALA A 35 -12.83 11.65 -16.78
CA ALA A 35 -13.29 12.97 -16.33
C ALA A 35 -14.08 12.90 -15.01
N GLU A 36 -14.91 11.88 -14.84
CA GLU A 36 -15.68 11.64 -13.61
C GLU A 36 -14.76 11.28 -12.44
N GLU A 37 -13.75 10.44 -12.68
CA GLU A 37 -12.77 10.02 -11.67
C GLU A 37 -11.89 11.21 -11.22
N VAL A 38 -11.46 12.06 -12.14
CA VAL A 38 -10.74 13.31 -11.82
C VAL A 38 -11.63 14.26 -11.01
N ALA A 39 -12.89 14.44 -11.42
CA ALA A 39 -13.82 15.30 -10.70
C ALA A 39 -14.09 14.80 -9.26
N ALA A 40 -14.20 13.48 -9.08
CA ALA A 40 -14.37 12.87 -7.76
C ALA A 40 -13.17 13.14 -6.84
N LEU A 41 -11.94 13.02 -7.34
CA LEU A 41 -10.74 13.32 -6.57
C LEU A 41 -10.67 14.83 -6.22
N LYS A 42 -10.98 15.72 -7.15
CA LYS A 42 -11.02 17.17 -6.91
C LYS A 42 -12.04 17.53 -5.82
N LEU A 43 -13.25 16.97 -5.90
CA LEU A 43 -14.27 17.15 -4.85
C LEU A 43 -13.78 16.63 -3.49
N GLY A 44 -13.11 15.47 -3.45
CA GLY A 44 -12.52 14.96 -2.23
C GLY A 44 -11.48 15.91 -1.63
N LEU A 45 -10.64 16.53 -2.44
CA LEU A 45 -9.69 17.56 -2.00
C LEU A 45 -10.40 18.80 -1.41
N GLU A 46 -11.48 19.26 -2.04
CA GLU A 46 -12.29 20.38 -1.54
C GLU A 46 -12.94 20.07 -0.19
N LEU A 47 -13.30 18.80 0.04
CA LEU A 47 -13.83 18.31 1.31
C LEU A 47 -12.74 18.06 2.36
N GLY A 48 -11.44 18.29 2.04
CA GLY A 48 -10.31 18.15 2.94
C GLY A 48 -9.69 16.74 2.99
N MET A 49 -10.10 15.82 2.11
CA MET A 49 -9.47 14.49 1.97
C MET A 49 -8.17 14.60 1.17
N THR A 50 -7.18 15.30 1.72
CA THR A 50 -5.92 15.64 1.04
C THR A 50 -4.92 14.47 0.95
N LEU A 51 -5.23 13.31 1.53
CA LEU A 51 -4.45 12.11 1.36
C LEU A 51 -4.99 11.32 0.17
N ILE A 52 -4.11 11.00 -0.79
CA ILE A 52 -4.45 10.17 -1.96
C ILE A 52 -3.55 8.94 -1.98
N ASP A 53 -4.18 7.77 -2.04
CA ASP A 53 -3.53 6.47 -2.13
C ASP A 53 -3.67 5.91 -3.55
N THR A 54 -2.55 5.78 -4.25
CA THR A 54 -2.43 5.19 -5.58
C THR A 54 -1.36 4.12 -5.65
N ALA A 55 -1.10 3.51 -6.80
CA ALA A 55 -0.04 2.54 -7.05
C ALA A 55 0.29 2.45 -8.54
N GLU A 56 1.55 2.07 -8.88
CA GLU A 56 1.95 1.81 -10.25
C GLU A 56 1.10 0.71 -10.94
N MET A 57 0.51 -0.20 -10.15
CA MET A 57 -0.33 -1.29 -10.64
C MET A 57 -1.73 -0.84 -11.05
N TYR A 58 -2.26 0.25 -10.49
CA TYR A 58 -3.65 0.62 -10.69
C TYR A 58 -3.88 1.18 -12.09
N GLY A 59 -4.69 0.45 -12.90
CA GLY A 59 -4.93 0.77 -14.29
C GLY A 59 -3.63 0.86 -15.12
N ASP A 60 -2.62 0.02 -14.82
CA ASP A 60 -1.27 0.08 -15.45
C ASP A 60 -0.63 1.48 -15.38
N GLY A 61 -0.87 2.18 -14.27
CA GLY A 61 -0.37 3.54 -14.02
C GLY A 61 -1.31 4.65 -14.46
N GLU A 62 -2.44 4.35 -15.09
CA GLU A 62 -3.42 5.39 -15.47
C GLU A 62 -4.09 6.03 -14.24
N ALA A 63 -4.24 5.28 -13.11
CA ALA A 63 -4.69 5.88 -11.85
C ALA A 63 -3.74 6.99 -11.36
N GLU A 64 -2.42 6.81 -11.52
CA GLU A 64 -1.45 7.86 -11.21
C GLU A 64 -1.58 9.10 -12.12
N ARG A 65 -1.92 8.93 -13.41
CA ARG A 65 -2.20 10.05 -14.32
C ARG A 65 -3.47 10.80 -13.96
N ILE A 66 -4.52 10.09 -13.52
CA ILE A 66 -5.76 10.69 -13.02
C ILE A 66 -5.49 11.51 -11.76
N VAL A 67 -4.66 11.00 -10.86
CA VAL A 67 -4.21 11.76 -9.69
C VAL A 67 -3.47 13.02 -10.12
N ALA A 68 -2.55 12.94 -11.10
CA ALA A 68 -1.83 14.09 -11.61
C ALA A 68 -2.77 15.23 -12.08
N GLU A 69 -3.80 14.87 -12.85
CA GLU A 69 -4.81 15.85 -13.30
C GLU A 69 -5.65 16.42 -12.15
N ALA A 70 -5.94 15.60 -11.15
CA ALA A 70 -6.75 16.04 -10.03
C ALA A 70 -6.01 17.02 -9.11
N ILE A 71 -4.69 16.88 -8.98
CA ILE A 71 -3.84 17.69 -8.08
C ILE A 71 -3.11 18.83 -8.79
N GLU A 72 -3.38 19.05 -10.07
CA GLU A 72 -2.75 20.12 -10.84
C GLU A 72 -2.85 21.47 -10.12
N GLY A 73 -1.69 22.13 -9.92
CA GLY A 73 -1.58 23.38 -9.17
C GLY A 73 -1.74 23.26 -7.64
N ARG A 74 -1.96 22.05 -7.09
CA ARG A 74 -2.26 21.82 -5.67
C ARG A 74 -1.32 20.79 -5.00
N ARG A 75 -0.16 20.49 -5.62
CA ARG A 75 0.74 19.42 -5.14
C ARG A 75 1.12 19.55 -3.66
N ASP A 76 1.33 20.75 -3.18
CA ASP A 76 1.78 21.01 -1.81
C ASP A 76 0.68 20.80 -0.75
N GLU A 77 -0.58 20.81 -1.16
CA GLU A 77 -1.73 20.55 -0.30
C GLU A 77 -1.97 19.05 -0.08
N VAL A 78 -1.38 18.18 -0.93
CA VAL A 78 -1.73 16.77 -1.01
C VAL A 78 -0.62 15.87 -0.45
N PHE A 79 -1.02 14.87 0.31
CA PHE A 79 -0.17 13.77 0.74
C PHE A 79 -0.35 12.58 -0.21
N ILE A 80 0.64 12.32 -1.05
CA ILE A 80 0.58 11.24 -2.05
C ILE A 80 1.27 9.99 -1.54
N VAL A 81 0.53 8.88 -1.56
CA VAL A 81 1.04 7.53 -1.33
C VAL A 81 1.03 6.77 -2.64
N SER A 82 2.18 6.24 -3.06
CA SER A 82 2.24 5.26 -4.15
C SER A 82 3.01 4.01 -3.72
N LYS A 83 3.05 2.99 -4.58
CA LYS A 83 3.54 1.66 -4.22
C LYS A 83 4.34 1.03 -5.34
N VAL A 84 5.47 0.40 -4.98
CA VAL A 84 6.25 -0.45 -5.88
C VAL A 84 5.73 -1.88 -5.84
N LEU A 85 5.59 -2.49 -6.99
CA LEU A 85 5.25 -3.90 -7.11
C LEU A 85 6.43 -4.81 -6.70
N PRO A 86 6.17 -5.98 -6.09
CA PRO A 86 7.23 -6.90 -5.66
C PRO A 86 8.19 -7.35 -6.76
N GLN A 87 7.72 -7.45 -8.01
CA GLN A 87 8.58 -7.78 -9.15
C GLN A 87 9.57 -6.67 -9.50
N ASN A 88 9.33 -5.45 -9.05
CA ASN A 88 10.21 -4.29 -9.21
C ASN A 88 11.03 -3.99 -7.94
N ALA A 89 10.99 -4.85 -6.92
CA ALA A 89 11.52 -4.58 -5.59
C ALA A 89 13.03 -4.85 -5.41
N SER A 90 13.81 -5.03 -6.51
CA SER A 90 15.26 -4.92 -6.44
C SER A 90 15.68 -3.46 -6.19
N ARG A 91 16.91 -3.20 -5.77
CA ARG A 91 17.40 -1.82 -5.57
C ARG A 91 17.17 -0.94 -6.80
N ALA A 92 17.67 -1.36 -7.96
CA ALA A 92 17.52 -0.61 -9.20
C ALA A 92 16.06 -0.54 -9.66
N GLY A 93 15.30 -1.64 -9.52
CA GLY A 93 13.90 -1.72 -9.88
C GLY A 93 13.02 -0.79 -9.05
N THR A 94 13.26 -0.69 -7.73
CA THR A 94 12.55 0.23 -6.83
C THR A 94 12.76 1.69 -7.22
N ILE A 95 14.00 2.06 -7.57
CA ILE A 95 14.33 3.42 -8.03
C ILE A 95 13.62 3.70 -9.36
N ALA A 96 13.79 2.84 -10.36
CA ALA A 96 13.17 3.02 -11.67
C ALA A 96 11.63 3.02 -11.62
N ALA A 97 11.02 2.22 -10.74
CA ALA A 97 9.57 2.23 -10.52
C ALA A 97 9.09 3.55 -9.92
N CYS A 98 9.82 4.09 -8.94
CA CYS A 98 9.51 5.39 -8.35
C CYS A 98 9.59 6.51 -9.39
N GLU A 99 10.64 6.55 -10.20
CA GLU A 99 10.82 7.55 -11.27
C GLU A 99 9.66 7.48 -12.29
N ARG A 100 9.22 6.26 -12.67
CA ARG A 100 8.04 6.11 -13.53
C ARG A 100 6.77 6.63 -12.86
N SER A 101 6.58 6.36 -11.57
CA SER A 101 5.44 6.87 -10.82
C SER A 101 5.45 8.40 -10.72
N LEU A 102 6.60 9.01 -10.41
CA LEU A 102 6.79 10.47 -10.38
C LEU A 102 6.46 11.12 -11.73
N LYS A 103 6.92 10.49 -12.84
CA LYS A 103 6.60 10.95 -14.20
C LYS A 103 5.11 10.90 -14.50
N ARG A 104 4.40 9.81 -14.10
CA ARG A 104 2.95 9.68 -14.30
C ARG A 104 2.15 10.64 -13.44
N LEU A 105 2.58 10.84 -12.20
CA LEU A 105 1.99 11.78 -11.23
C LEU A 105 2.33 13.24 -11.54
N ASN A 106 3.22 13.51 -12.49
CA ASN A 106 3.71 14.84 -12.81
C ASN A 106 4.17 15.63 -11.56
N THR A 107 5.00 14.98 -10.73
CA THR A 107 5.50 15.54 -9.46
C THR A 107 6.96 15.18 -9.23
N ASP A 108 7.64 15.98 -8.44
CA ASP A 108 9.04 15.81 -8.05
C ASP A 108 9.24 14.87 -6.87
N ARG A 109 8.17 14.54 -6.12
CA ARG A 109 8.26 13.74 -4.90
C ARG A 109 6.99 12.97 -4.57
N LEU A 110 7.16 11.85 -3.85
CA LEU A 110 6.12 11.16 -3.10
C LEU A 110 6.25 11.47 -1.61
N ASP A 111 5.13 11.53 -0.91
CA ASP A 111 5.13 11.72 0.53
C ASP A 111 5.37 10.39 1.26
N LEU A 112 4.86 9.30 0.70
CA LEU A 112 5.07 7.95 1.22
C LEU A 112 5.14 6.95 0.06
N TYR A 113 6.19 6.14 0.03
CA TYR A 113 6.36 5.09 -0.97
C TYR A 113 6.39 3.72 -0.30
N LEU A 114 5.57 2.78 -0.76
CA LEU A 114 5.34 1.51 -0.08
C LEU A 114 5.77 0.32 -0.95
N LEU A 115 6.32 -0.72 -0.33
CA LEU A 115 6.34 -2.04 -0.96
C LEU A 115 4.93 -2.64 -0.88
N HIS A 116 4.34 -2.93 -2.06
CA HIS A 116 2.92 -3.29 -2.17
C HIS A 116 2.57 -4.60 -1.44
N TRP A 117 3.48 -5.59 -1.44
CA TRP A 117 3.50 -6.81 -0.62
C TRP A 117 4.87 -7.46 -0.71
N ARG A 118 5.13 -8.40 0.18
CA ARG A 118 6.37 -9.16 0.18
C ARG A 118 6.53 -9.95 -1.13
N GLY A 119 7.68 -9.80 -1.79
CA GLY A 119 8.05 -10.50 -3.01
C GLY A 119 9.24 -11.44 -2.84
N ARG A 120 9.83 -11.84 -3.95
CA ARG A 120 10.99 -12.74 -4.00
C ARG A 120 12.34 -12.05 -3.74
N TYR A 121 12.40 -10.73 -3.86
CA TYR A 121 13.66 -10.01 -3.63
C TYR A 121 13.97 -9.95 -2.13
N PRO A 122 15.25 -10.11 -1.74
CA PRO A 122 15.67 -9.88 -0.36
C PRO A 122 15.30 -8.45 0.09
N LEU A 123 14.78 -8.30 1.31
CA LEU A 123 14.35 -6.99 1.82
C LEU A 123 15.45 -5.94 1.81
N LYS A 124 16.71 -6.35 1.98
CA LYS A 124 17.88 -5.46 1.89
C LYS A 124 17.96 -4.73 0.54
N GLU A 125 17.54 -5.35 -0.56
CA GLU A 125 17.55 -4.73 -1.88
C GLU A 125 16.51 -3.61 -1.98
N THR A 126 15.28 -3.89 -1.57
CA THR A 126 14.19 -2.91 -1.55
C THR A 126 14.50 -1.75 -0.62
N LEU A 127 15.03 -2.07 0.58
CA LEU A 127 15.44 -1.07 1.56
C LEU A 127 16.55 -0.16 1.01
N ALA A 128 17.55 -0.74 0.32
CA ALA A 128 18.60 0.06 -0.32
C ALA A 128 18.06 0.98 -1.43
N GLY A 129 17.01 0.56 -2.13
CA GLY A 129 16.27 1.40 -3.08
C GLY A 129 15.56 2.56 -2.38
N PHE A 130 14.81 2.30 -1.32
CA PHE A 130 14.14 3.33 -0.53
C PHE A 130 15.12 4.34 0.09
N GLN A 131 16.26 3.86 0.62
CA GLN A 131 17.29 4.72 1.18
C GLN A 131 17.93 5.63 0.12
N ALA A 132 18.12 5.16 -1.11
CA ALA A 132 18.57 5.99 -2.22
C ALA A 132 17.55 7.07 -2.55
N LEU A 133 16.27 6.69 -2.73
CA LEU A 133 15.18 7.61 -3.02
C LEU A 133 14.97 8.68 -1.94
N LEU A 134 15.15 8.32 -0.65
CA LEU A 134 15.12 9.27 0.46
C LEU A 134 16.27 10.29 0.39
N ARG A 135 17.51 9.81 0.12
CA ARG A 135 18.68 10.69 -0.03
C ARG A 135 18.51 11.68 -1.17
N ASP A 136 17.94 11.20 -2.29
CA ASP A 136 17.73 12.00 -3.50
C ASP A 136 16.48 12.90 -3.38
N GLY A 137 15.75 12.82 -2.26
CA GLY A 137 14.58 13.63 -1.96
C GLY A 137 13.31 13.25 -2.75
N LEU A 138 13.36 12.17 -3.54
CA LEU A 138 12.25 11.70 -4.38
C LEU A 138 11.09 11.10 -3.57
N ILE A 139 11.35 10.62 -2.36
CA ILE A 139 10.35 10.22 -1.38
C ILE A 139 10.63 10.87 -0.03
N LYS A 140 9.58 11.09 0.78
CA LYS A 140 9.72 11.69 2.12
C LYS A 140 9.68 10.65 3.24
N ALA A 141 9.05 9.51 2.97
CA ALA A 141 8.99 8.35 3.86
C ALA A 141 8.76 7.08 3.04
N TRP A 142 9.02 5.93 3.65
CA TRP A 142 8.76 4.63 3.05
C TRP A 142 8.08 3.68 4.05
N GLY A 143 7.48 2.62 3.54
CA GLY A 143 6.84 1.61 4.37
C GLY A 143 6.53 0.34 3.58
N VAL A 144 5.77 -0.54 4.20
CA VAL A 144 5.40 -1.85 3.66
C VAL A 144 3.91 -2.11 3.82
N ILE A 145 3.40 -3.12 3.11
CA ILE A 145 1.99 -3.52 3.18
C ILE A 145 1.90 -5.02 3.41
N ASN A 146 1.00 -5.41 4.33
CA ASN A 146 0.66 -6.79 4.66
C ASN A 146 1.87 -7.63 5.14
N PHE A 147 2.84 -7.01 5.78
CA PHE A 147 3.91 -7.72 6.45
C PHE A 147 3.40 -8.32 7.75
N ASP A 148 3.71 -9.57 8.00
CA ASP A 148 3.48 -10.21 9.28
C ASP A 148 4.57 -9.86 10.30
N VAL A 149 4.56 -10.53 11.45
CA VAL A 149 5.54 -10.26 12.53
C VAL A 149 6.95 -10.64 12.10
N ASP A 150 7.09 -11.81 11.46
CA ASP A 150 8.38 -12.34 11.05
C ASP A 150 9.00 -11.47 9.95
N ASP A 151 8.20 -11.02 8.97
CA ASP A 151 8.61 -10.06 7.95
C ASP A 151 9.08 -8.72 8.56
N MET A 152 8.36 -8.23 9.58
CA MET A 152 8.72 -6.98 10.26
C MET A 152 9.97 -7.14 11.12
N GLU A 153 10.19 -8.29 11.75
CA GLU A 153 11.41 -8.60 12.50
C GLU A 153 12.62 -8.72 11.55
N GLU A 154 12.47 -9.39 10.40
CA GLU A 154 13.49 -9.43 9.35
C GLU A 154 13.85 -8.00 8.88
N LEU A 155 12.83 -7.17 8.61
CA LEU A 155 13.04 -5.80 8.16
C LEU A 155 13.77 -4.97 9.22
N ALA A 156 13.35 -5.05 10.48
CA ALA A 156 13.94 -4.27 11.58
C ALA A 156 15.39 -4.68 11.91
N ALA A 157 15.78 -5.93 11.60
CA ALA A 157 17.15 -6.40 11.76
C ALA A 157 18.12 -5.82 10.70
N LEU A 158 17.61 -5.23 9.61
CA LEU A 158 18.43 -4.63 8.57
C LEU A 158 18.87 -3.20 8.97
N PRO A 159 20.09 -2.77 8.60
CA PRO A 159 20.55 -1.40 8.85
C PRO A 159 19.59 -0.36 8.25
N GLY A 160 18.92 0.43 9.12
CA GLY A 160 17.92 1.43 8.73
C GLY A 160 16.53 0.88 8.44
N GLY A 161 16.28 -0.41 8.73
CA GLY A 161 14.95 -1.00 8.60
C GLY A 161 13.96 -0.51 9.67
N ASP A 162 14.45 -0.05 10.80
CA ASP A 162 13.73 0.58 11.88
C ASP A 162 13.11 1.95 11.50
N ALA A 163 13.61 2.58 10.43
CA ALA A 163 13.09 3.84 9.89
C ALA A 163 11.79 3.65 9.08
N VAL A 164 11.21 2.45 9.06
CA VAL A 164 9.92 2.17 8.40
C VAL A 164 8.80 3.05 9.00
N ALA A 165 8.16 3.86 8.15
CA ALA A 165 7.13 4.79 8.61
C ALA A 165 5.80 4.10 8.92
N THR A 166 5.48 2.98 8.25
CA THR A 166 4.22 2.25 8.43
C THR A 166 4.29 0.83 7.88
N ASN A 167 3.54 -0.07 8.51
CA ASN A 167 3.09 -1.32 7.93
C ASN A 167 1.56 -1.22 7.74
N ARG A 168 1.10 -1.16 6.50
CA ARG A 168 -0.31 -1.01 6.16
C ARG A 168 -0.97 -2.37 6.08
N CYS A 169 -1.71 -2.76 7.12
CA CYS A 169 -2.47 -4.01 7.14
C CYS A 169 -3.95 -3.77 6.88
N SER A 170 -4.61 -4.72 6.18
CA SER A 170 -6.06 -4.73 6.07
C SER A 170 -6.67 -5.13 7.41
N THR A 171 -7.35 -4.21 8.07
CA THR A 171 -8.07 -4.51 9.30
C THR A 171 -9.53 -4.81 8.97
N ILE A 172 -9.96 -6.05 9.17
CA ILE A 172 -11.38 -6.42 9.14
C ILE A 172 -11.92 -6.23 10.54
N SER A 173 -12.76 -5.22 10.75
CA SER A 173 -13.56 -5.12 11.96
C SER A 173 -14.61 -6.22 11.95
N ARG A 174 -14.33 -7.39 12.52
CA ARG A 174 -15.39 -8.28 13.00
C ARG A 174 -15.94 -7.64 14.27
N GLY A 175 -17.21 -7.29 14.29
CA GLY A 175 -17.90 -6.83 15.50
C GLY A 175 -17.74 -7.86 16.61
N GLY A 176 -17.07 -7.46 17.69
CA GLY A 176 -16.76 -8.31 18.83
C GLY A 176 -15.37 -7.96 19.37
N ALA A 177 -15.29 -6.91 20.20
CA ALA A 177 -14.07 -6.52 20.86
C ALA A 177 -13.68 -7.54 21.93
N SER A 178 -12.57 -8.24 21.75
CA SER A 178 -11.76 -8.69 22.88
C SER A 178 -10.44 -7.90 22.85
N ARG A 179 -10.28 -7.05 23.84
CA ARG A 179 -9.02 -6.35 24.12
C ARG A 179 -7.92 -7.40 24.33
N PRO A 180 -6.72 -7.25 23.77
CA PRO A 180 -5.60 -8.08 24.16
C PRO A 180 -5.20 -7.73 25.60
N THR A 181 -5.32 -8.70 26.50
CA THR A 181 -4.76 -8.63 27.84
C THR A 181 -3.24 -8.62 27.74
N SER A 182 -2.62 -7.63 28.39
CA SER A 182 -1.18 -7.46 28.50
C SER A 182 -0.52 -8.65 29.20
N SER A 183 0.31 -9.39 28.48
CA SER A 183 1.39 -10.16 29.09
C SER A 183 2.72 -9.49 28.72
N ARG A 184 3.51 -9.18 29.75
CA ARG A 184 4.82 -8.54 29.64
C ARG A 184 5.77 -9.42 28.84
N GLY A 185 6.08 -8.99 27.61
CA GLY A 185 7.20 -9.43 26.80
C GLY A 185 8.07 -8.20 26.44
N PRO A 186 9.31 -8.38 25.91
CA PRO A 186 10.19 -7.26 25.60
C PRO A 186 9.48 -6.24 24.71
N ALA A 187 9.83 -4.98 24.89
CA ALA A 187 9.18 -3.82 24.28
C ALA A 187 8.85 -4.06 22.80
N ARG A 188 7.57 -4.27 22.51
CA ARG A 188 7.09 -4.39 21.12
C ARG A 188 7.13 -3.00 20.50
N VAL A 189 7.90 -2.85 19.44
CA VAL A 189 7.84 -1.65 18.61
C VAL A 189 6.43 -1.58 18.01
N ALA A 190 5.64 -0.63 18.48
CA ALA A 190 4.28 -0.42 17.96
C ALA A 190 4.38 0.37 16.66
N PHE A 191 4.19 -0.29 15.53
CA PHE A 191 4.04 0.37 14.23
C PHE A 191 2.60 0.86 14.05
N PRO A 192 2.38 2.10 13.62
CA PRO A 192 1.03 2.58 13.34
C PRO A 192 0.42 1.80 12.17
N SER A 193 -0.66 1.06 12.42
CA SER A 193 -1.44 0.39 11.40
C SER A 193 -2.46 1.36 10.80
N TRP A 194 -2.53 1.42 9.48
CA TRP A 194 -3.51 2.21 8.75
C TRP A 194 -4.71 1.34 8.36
N PRO A 195 -5.95 1.64 8.80
CA PRO A 195 -7.12 0.86 8.40
C PRO A 195 -7.55 1.19 6.97
N ILE A 196 -7.64 0.16 6.13
CA ILE A 196 -8.32 0.23 4.84
C ILE A 196 -9.69 -0.46 4.99
N ARG A 197 -10.75 0.17 4.50
CA ARG A 197 -11.99 -0.57 4.23
C ARG A 197 -11.78 -1.43 2.98
N PRO A 198 -11.90 -2.76 3.05
CA PRO A 198 -11.85 -3.59 1.86
C PRO A 198 -13.18 -3.51 1.13
N SER A 199 -13.15 -3.23 -0.17
CA SER A 199 -14.16 -3.74 -1.07
C SER A 199 -14.07 -5.28 -1.02
N SER A 200 -15.17 -5.94 -0.70
CA SER A 200 -15.40 -7.37 -0.56
C SER A 200 -14.39 -8.29 -1.28
N ARG A 201 -13.44 -8.83 -0.58
CA ARG A 201 -12.56 -9.99 -0.69
C ARG A 201 -11.11 -9.64 -0.38
N ALA A 202 -10.77 -9.63 0.90
CA ALA A 202 -9.38 -9.73 1.32
C ALA A 202 -9.30 -10.64 2.55
N ALA A 203 -8.43 -11.64 2.47
CA ALA A 203 -8.13 -12.52 3.57
C ALA A 203 -7.42 -11.75 4.70
N SER A 204 -7.79 -12.03 5.92
CA SER A 204 -7.34 -11.37 7.13
C SER A 204 -5.89 -11.69 7.47
N CYS A 205 -5.07 -10.67 7.69
CA CYS A 205 -3.89 -10.79 8.54
C CYS A 205 -4.36 -10.64 10.01
N ALA A 206 -4.82 -11.74 10.59
CA ALA A 206 -5.13 -11.80 12.01
C ALA A 206 -3.98 -12.50 12.73
N THR A 207 -3.45 -11.89 13.78
CA THR A 207 -2.73 -12.58 14.84
C THR A 207 -3.71 -13.54 15.56
N ALA A 208 -4.04 -14.64 14.90
CA ALA A 208 -4.71 -15.77 15.51
C ALA A 208 -3.70 -16.91 15.57
N ARG A 209 -3.32 -17.33 16.77
CA ARG A 209 -2.75 -18.67 16.96
C ARG A 209 -3.69 -19.64 16.27
N LEU A 210 -3.22 -20.27 15.20
CA LEU A 210 -3.95 -21.37 14.59
C LEU A 210 -4.01 -22.51 15.60
N PRO A 211 -5.20 -23.07 15.92
CA PRO A 211 -5.28 -24.34 16.59
C PRO A 211 -4.61 -25.39 15.71
N ALA A 212 -3.83 -26.28 16.31
CA ALA A 212 -3.15 -27.36 15.62
C ALA A 212 -4.14 -28.13 14.74
N TRP A 213 -3.88 -28.13 13.44
CA TRP A 213 -4.64 -28.90 12.47
C TRP A 213 -4.37 -30.38 12.70
N PRO A 214 -5.39 -31.25 12.83
CA PRO A 214 -5.17 -32.69 12.90
C PRO A 214 -4.54 -33.15 11.58
N ARG A 215 -3.45 -33.94 11.67
CA ARG A 215 -2.78 -34.55 10.51
C ARG A 215 -3.81 -35.37 9.72
N ALA A 216 -4.11 -34.93 8.52
CA ALA A 216 -4.97 -35.65 7.61
C ALA A 216 -4.26 -36.93 7.15
N THR A 217 -4.77 -38.06 7.59
CA THR A 217 -4.51 -39.39 7.02
C THR A 217 -4.96 -39.40 5.56
N GLY A 218 -4.11 -39.94 4.72
CA GLY A 218 -4.11 -39.96 3.28
C GLY A 218 -5.46 -40.13 2.59
N ARG A 219 -5.74 -39.22 1.68
CA ARG A 219 -6.62 -39.48 0.53
C ARG A 219 -6.06 -38.81 -0.71
N ARG A 220 -6.08 -39.60 -1.81
CA ARG A 220 -5.52 -39.39 -3.14
C ARG A 220 -5.81 -38.03 -3.74
N ARG A 221 -4.77 -37.41 -4.33
CA ARG A 221 -4.84 -36.23 -5.21
C ARG A 221 -5.73 -36.53 -6.43
N ARG A 222 -6.85 -35.86 -6.59
CA ARG A 222 -7.54 -35.77 -7.88
C ARG A 222 -6.83 -34.72 -8.73
N LYS A 223 -6.29 -35.15 -9.87
CA LYS A 223 -5.75 -34.26 -10.91
C LYS A 223 -6.88 -33.41 -11.48
N TRP A 224 -6.74 -32.12 -11.37
CA TRP A 224 -7.59 -31.17 -12.11
C TRP A 224 -7.17 -31.20 -13.58
N ARG A 225 -8.08 -31.56 -14.48
CA ARG A 225 -7.90 -31.47 -15.94
C ARG A 225 -8.52 -30.15 -16.38
N SER A 226 -7.72 -29.31 -17.07
CA SER A 226 -8.21 -28.15 -17.79
C SER A 226 -9.11 -28.58 -18.95
N PRO A 227 -10.24 -27.90 -19.24
CA PRO A 227 -11.01 -28.16 -20.47
C PRO A 227 -10.21 -27.66 -21.67
N GLY A 228 -9.95 -28.55 -22.62
CA GLY A 228 -9.26 -28.27 -23.86
C GLY A 228 -10.13 -27.43 -24.81
N CYS A 229 -9.52 -26.42 -25.41
CA CYS A 229 -10.04 -25.78 -26.61
C CYS A 229 -9.92 -26.75 -27.78
N SER A 230 -11.05 -27.25 -28.28
CA SER A 230 -11.12 -27.92 -29.57
C SER A 230 -11.23 -26.86 -30.67
N GLY A 231 -10.17 -26.69 -31.44
CA GLY A 231 -10.22 -25.98 -32.71
C GLY A 231 -10.82 -26.90 -33.79
N THR A 232 -11.80 -26.41 -34.52
CA THR A 232 -12.16 -26.94 -35.83
C THR A 232 -11.76 -25.95 -36.90
N ARG A 233 -10.90 -26.45 -37.77
CA ARG A 233 -10.65 -25.83 -39.08
C ARG A 233 -11.74 -26.31 -40.04
N THR A 234 -12.31 -25.43 -40.75
CA THR A 234 -12.61 -25.52 -42.20
C THR A 234 -12.61 -24.14 -42.82
#